data_56d7f19706389a19bebdaf210ba22b5e
#
_entry.id   56d7f19706389a19bebdaf210ba22b5e
#
_cell.length_a   1.000
_cell.length_b   1.000
_cell.length_c   1.000
_cell.angle_alpha   90.00
_cell.angle_beta   90.00
_cell.angle_gamma   90.00
#
_symmetry.space_group_name_H-M   'P 1'
#
loop_
_entity.id
_entity.type
_entity.pdbx_description
1 polymer ?
#
loop_
_entity_poly.entity_id
_entity_poly.type
_entity_poly.pdbx_seq_one_letter_code
_entity_poly.pdbx_strand_id
1 'polypeptide(L)'
;NELNTYSDKTIYSFQDMTSNIGKFTNAGVGLEDAVMAIQGVSNVAAVSGANTNEASRAMYNFAQALSAGYVKLIDWKSIENANMATVEFKTQLLESAVACGTLTKTADGMYKTVKGNVIDATHGFNDSLQDQWMTTDALVGTLRQYADETTEIGKKAFAAAQDVKTFSQLMDT
;
A
#
# COMPACT_ATOMS: atom_id res chain seq x y z
N ASN A 1 -3.59 -22.08 2.03
CA ASN A 1 -2.63 -21.15 1.41
C ASN A 1 -2.48 -19.89 2.25
N GLU A 2 -1.55 -19.05 1.90
CA GLU A 2 -1.21 -17.84 2.66
C GLU A 2 -2.40 -16.89 2.82
N LEU A 3 -3.14 -16.62 1.75
CA LEU A 3 -4.28 -15.71 1.80
C LEU A 3 -5.43 -16.26 2.64
N ASN A 4 -5.66 -17.58 2.57
CA ASN A 4 -6.68 -18.22 3.39
C ASN A 4 -6.32 -18.11 4.87
N THR A 5 -5.07 -18.39 5.22
CA THR A 5 -4.57 -18.24 6.59
C THR A 5 -4.68 -16.79 7.06
N TYR A 6 -4.34 -15.83 6.20
CA TYR A 6 -4.43 -14.41 6.52
C TYR A 6 -5.89 -14.00 6.78
N SER A 7 -6.82 -14.40 5.90
CA SER A 7 -8.24 -14.03 6.06
C SER A 7 -8.86 -14.64 7.32
N ASP A 8 -8.38 -15.81 7.76
CA ASP A 8 -8.82 -16.42 9.02
C ASP A 8 -8.41 -15.58 10.23
N LYS A 9 -7.39 -14.75 10.10
CA LYS A 9 -6.86 -13.91 11.18
C LYS A 9 -7.30 -12.44 11.12
N THR A 10 -7.93 -12.04 10.01
CA THR A 10 -8.31 -10.64 9.79
C THR A 10 -9.76 -10.55 9.33
N ILE A 11 -10.27 -9.31 9.18
CA ILE A 11 -11.64 -9.07 8.70
C ILE A 11 -11.79 -9.25 7.19
N TYR A 12 -10.68 -9.34 6.44
CA TYR A 12 -10.70 -9.33 4.98
C TYR A 12 -10.98 -10.73 4.45
N SER A 13 -12.00 -10.87 3.59
CA SER A 13 -12.41 -12.18 3.10
C SER A 13 -11.40 -12.74 2.10
N PHE A 14 -11.24 -14.07 2.12
CA PHE A 14 -10.42 -14.80 1.16
C PHE A 14 -10.86 -14.51 -0.29
N GLN A 15 -12.18 -14.47 -0.51
CA GLN A 15 -12.73 -14.21 -1.85
C GLN A 15 -12.37 -12.83 -2.37
N ASP A 16 -12.50 -11.80 -1.52
CA ASP A 16 -12.15 -10.43 -1.90
C ASP A 16 -10.65 -10.32 -2.19
N MET A 17 -9.82 -10.96 -1.37
CA MET A 17 -8.38 -10.95 -1.54
C MET A 17 -7.96 -11.67 -2.82
N THR A 18 -8.51 -12.88 -3.08
CA THR A 18 -8.16 -13.65 -4.27
C THR A 18 -8.62 -13.00 -5.56
N SER A 19 -9.78 -12.33 -5.55
CA SER A 19 -10.27 -11.66 -6.76
C SER A 19 -9.33 -10.55 -7.22
N ASN A 20 -8.55 -9.97 -6.32
CA ASN A 20 -7.59 -8.91 -6.64
C ASN A 20 -6.21 -9.44 -7.08
N ILE A 21 -5.88 -10.70 -6.79
CA ILE A 21 -4.60 -11.29 -7.24
C ILE A 21 -4.48 -11.22 -8.75
N GLY A 22 -5.53 -11.63 -9.48
CA GLY A 22 -5.54 -11.60 -10.94
C GLY A 22 -5.30 -10.21 -11.51
N LYS A 23 -5.82 -9.17 -10.85
CA LYS A 23 -5.59 -7.78 -11.26
C LYS A 23 -4.12 -7.39 -11.13
N PHE A 24 -3.49 -7.76 -10.02
CA PHE A 24 -2.06 -7.49 -9.81
C PHE A 24 -1.19 -8.27 -10.79
N THR A 25 -1.47 -9.57 -11.00
CA THR A 25 -0.69 -10.37 -11.94
C THR A 25 -0.90 -9.92 -13.39
N ASN A 26 -2.10 -9.49 -13.75
CA ASN A 26 -2.37 -8.92 -15.08
C ASN A 26 -1.61 -7.60 -15.31
N ALA A 27 -1.29 -6.89 -14.24
CA ALA A 27 -0.48 -5.67 -14.30
C ALA A 27 1.03 -5.98 -14.36
N GLY A 28 1.41 -7.25 -14.39
CA GLY A 28 2.81 -7.68 -14.50
C GLY A 28 3.50 -7.97 -13.17
N VAL A 29 2.75 -7.97 -12.05
CA VAL A 29 3.30 -8.32 -10.73
C VAL A 29 3.37 -9.84 -10.61
N GLY A 30 4.51 -10.38 -10.19
CA GLY A 30 4.67 -11.81 -9.95
C GLY A 30 3.68 -12.31 -8.88
N LEU A 31 3.30 -13.59 -8.95
CA LEU A 31 2.26 -14.13 -8.07
C LEU A 31 2.60 -13.96 -6.59
N GLU A 32 3.83 -14.26 -6.18
CA GLU A 32 4.27 -14.11 -4.78
C GLU A 32 4.16 -12.66 -4.32
N ASP A 33 4.65 -11.74 -5.14
CA ASP A 33 4.57 -10.30 -4.85
C ASP A 33 3.13 -9.81 -4.83
N ALA A 34 2.26 -10.34 -5.71
CA ALA A 34 0.85 -9.99 -5.73
C ALA A 34 0.15 -10.41 -4.43
N VAL A 35 0.43 -11.62 -3.94
CA VAL A 35 -0.12 -12.09 -2.66
C VAL A 35 0.33 -11.18 -1.52
N MET A 36 1.62 -10.88 -1.43
CA MET A 36 2.16 -10.01 -0.39
C MET A 36 1.62 -8.58 -0.51
N ALA A 37 1.51 -8.06 -1.73
CA ALA A 37 0.99 -6.71 -1.95
C ALA A 37 -0.47 -6.59 -1.46
N ILE A 38 -1.29 -7.58 -1.73
CA ILE A 38 -2.68 -7.60 -1.27
C ILE A 38 -2.76 -7.63 0.26
N GLN A 39 -1.96 -8.48 0.90
CA GLN A 39 -1.86 -8.51 2.35
C GLN A 39 -1.39 -7.15 2.89
N GLY A 40 -0.42 -6.55 2.21
CA GLY A 40 0.09 -5.22 2.57
C GLY A 40 -0.98 -4.14 2.50
N VAL A 41 -1.80 -4.14 1.44
CA VAL A 41 -2.92 -3.18 1.33
C VAL A 41 -3.89 -3.35 2.50
N SER A 42 -4.24 -4.59 2.83
CA SER A 42 -5.13 -4.87 3.96
C SER A 42 -4.54 -4.38 5.28
N ASN A 43 -3.24 -4.57 5.46
CA ASN A 43 -2.55 -4.11 6.66
C ASN A 43 -2.46 -2.59 6.74
N VAL A 44 -2.18 -1.91 5.62
CA VAL A 44 -2.22 -0.44 5.57
C VAL A 44 -3.63 0.06 5.91
N ALA A 45 -4.66 -0.57 5.36
CA ALA A 45 -6.04 -0.22 5.64
C ALA A 45 -6.34 -0.34 7.15
N ALA A 46 -5.90 -1.41 7.78
CA ALA A 46 -6.12 -1.63 9.20
C ALA A 46 -5.44 -0.56 10.07
N VAL A 47 -4.18 -0.23 9.77
CA VAL A 47 -3.44 0.82 10.50
C VAL A 47 -4.08 2.18 10.28
N SER A 48 -4.64 2.41 9.09
CA SER A 48 -5.25 3.70 8.74
C SER A 48 -6.68 3.85 9.26
N GLY A 49 -7.28 2.76 9.77
CA GLY A 49 -8.68 2.78 10.19
C GLY A 49 -9.66 2.68 9.04
N ALA A 50 -9.23 2.28 7.85
CA ALA A 50 -10.11 2.09 6.70
C ALA A 50 -11.00 0.86 6.88
N ASN A 51 -12.23 0.93 6.37
CA ASN A 51 -13.13 -0.20 6.42
C ASN A 51 -12.87 -1.18 5.26
N THR A 52 -13.59 -2.31 5.25
CA THR A 52 -13.42 -3.36 4.24
C THR A 52 -13.68 -2.85 2.82
N ASN A 53 -14.71 -2.01 2.63
CA ASN A 53 -15.02 -1.46 1.32
C ASN A 53 -13.92 -0.52 0.83
N GLU A 54 -13.37 0.30 1.73
CA GLU A 54 -12.27 1.20 1.43
C GLU A 54 -11.02 0.42 1.05
N ALA A 55 -10.71 -0.64 1.79
CA ALA A 55 -9.57 -1.52 1.49
C ALA A 55 -9.72 -2.19 0.12
N SER A 56 -10.91 -2.70 -0.20
CA SER A 56 -11.18 -3.35 -1.49
C SER A 56 -11.02 -2.37 -2.65
N ARG A 57 -11.50 -1.13 -2.48
CA ARG A 57 -11.33 -0.10 -3.51
C ARG A 57 -9.87 0.27 -3.69
N ALA A 58 -9.11 0.36 -2.60
CA ALA A 58 -7.69 0.65 -2.68
C ALA A 58 -6.93 -0.46 -3.44
N MET A 59 -7.25 -1.71 -3.17
CA MET A 59 -6.66 -2.85 -3.91
C MET A 59 -6.91 -2.73 -5.40
N TYR A 60 -8.15 -2.43 -5.78
CA TYR A 60 -8.54 -2.25 -7.18
C TYR A 60 -7.77 -1.09 -7.81
N ASN A 61 -7.73 0.06 -7.13
CA ASN A 61 -7.08 1.26 -7.67
C ASN A 61 -5.57 1.09 -7.79
N PHE A 62 -4.93 0.43 -6.85
CA PHE A 62 -3.50 0.11 -6.97
C PHE A 62 -3.23 -0.81 -8.16
N ALA A 63 -4.02 -1.87 -8.30
CA ALA A 63 -3.86 -2.80 -9.43
C ALA A 63 -4.03 -2.07 -10.77
N GLN A 64 -4.98 -1.16 -10.85
CA GLN A 64 -5.22 -0.35 -12.04
C GLN A 64 -4.04 0.59 -12.34
N ALA A 65 -3.52 1.24 -11.30
CA ALA A 65 -2.36 2.12 -11.43
C ALA A 65 -1.13 1.36 -11.94
N LEU A 66 -0.91 0.14 -11.46
CA LEU A 66 0.23 -0.68 -11.84
C LEU A 66 0.20 -1.07 -13.33
N SER A 67 -0.97 -1.11 -13.95
CA SER A 67 -1.08 -1.36 -15.40
C SER A 67 -0.39 -0.27 -16.22
N ALA A 68 -0.31 0.95 -15.70
CA ALA A 68 0.40 2.05 -16.35
C ALA A 68 1.89 2.09 -16.00
N GLY A 69 2.32 1.29 -15.02
CA GLY A 69 3.71 1.23 -14.56
C GLY A 69 4.06 2.22 -13.46
N TYR A 70 3.18 3.13 -13.13
CA TYR A 70 3.36 4.10 -12.04
C TYR A 70 2.01 4.64 -11.58
N VAL A 71 1.98 5.11 -10.33
CA VAL A 71 0.77 5.68 -9.71
C VAL A 71 0.66 7.16 -10.10
N LYS A 72 -0.48 7.53 -10.68
CA LYS A 72 -0.79 8.91 -11.05
C LYS A 72 -1.57 9.60 -9.94
N LEU A 73 -1.68 10.92 -10.01
CA LEU A 73 -2.44 11.69 -9.03
C LEU A 73 -3.90 11.23 -8.94
N ILE A 74 -4.53 10.91 -10.06
CA ILE A 74 -5.93 10.45 -10.06
C ILE A 74 -6.08 9.13 -9.28
N ASP A 75 -5.13 8.22 -9.43
CA ASP A 75 -5.13 6.97 -8.66
C ASP A 75 -4.88 7.23 -7.18
N TRP A 76 -3.94 8.11 -6.88
CA TRP A 76 -3.59 8.44 -5.51
C TRP A 76 -4.75 9.11 -4.76
N LYS A 77 -5.53 9.93 -5.43
CA LYS A 77 -6.73 10.54 -4.83
C LYS A 77 -7.72 9.48 -4.36
N SER A 78 -7.82 8.36 -5.06
CA SER A 78 -8.65 7.24 -4.61
C SER A 78 -8.13 6.65 -3.30
N ILE A 79 -6.81 6.63 -3.11
CA ILE A 79 -6.20 6.16 -1.87
C ILE A 79 -6.47 7.16 -0.72
N GLU A 80 -6.41 8.45 -1.02
CA GLU A 80 -6.80 9.49 -0.06
C GLU A 80 -8.27 9.34 0.35
N ASN A 81 -9.15 9.11 -0.62
CA ASN A 81 -10.57 8.92 -0.36
C ASN A 81 -10.87 7.65 0.44
N ALA A 82 -9.99 6.66 0.39
CA ALA A 82 -10.07 5.46 1.20
C ALA A 82 -9.47 5.65 2.61
N ASN A 83 -9.04 6.86 2.95
CA ASN A 83 -8.43 7.19 4.24
C ASN A 83 -7.12 6.44 4.51
N MET A 84 -6.40 6.07 3.46
CA MET A 84 -5.17 5.30 3.57
C MET A 84 -3.90 6.11 3.32
N ALA A 85 -4.02 7.39 2.94
CA ALA A 85 -2.88 8.25 2.61
C ALA A 85 -2.28 8.91 3.87
N THR A 86 -1.89 8.11 4.85
CA THR A 86 -1.26 8.58 6.07
C THR A 86 0.15 9.09 5.81
N VAL A 87 0.66 9.95 6.70
CA VAL A 87 2.05 10.43 6.63
C VAL A 87 3.02 9.25 6.66
N GLU A 88 2.75 8.26 7.52
CA GLU A 88 3.60 7.06 7.62
C GLU A 88 3.64 6.29 6.30
N PHE A 89 2.49 6.02 5.69
CA PHE A 89 2.44 5.30 4.41
C PHE A 89 3.16 6.08 3.31
N LYS A 90 2.91 7.39 3.21
CA LYS A 90 3.59 8.24 2.24
C LYS A 90 5.11 8.23 2.44
N THR A 91 5.57 8.30 3.69
CA THR A 91 7.01 8.25 3.98
C THR A 91 7.62 6.92 3.56
N GLN A 92 6.93 5.81 3.80
CA GLN A 92 7.43 4.50 3.37
C GLN A 92 7.49 4.38 1.84
N LEU A 93 6.52 4.95 1.13
CA LEU A 93 6.55 5.01 -0.33
C LEU A 93 7.76 5.82 -0.82
N LEU A 94 8.04 6.96 -0.20
CA LEU A 94 9.21 7.78 -0.53
C LEU A 94 10.51 7.02 -0.29
N GLU A 95 10.63 6.33 0.85
CA GLU A 95 11.84 5.55 1.17
C GLU A 95 12.01 4.37 0.20
N SER A 96 10.93 3.71 -0.18
CA SER A 96 10.99 2.62 -1.18
C SER A 96 11.42 3.14 -2.54
N ALA A 97 10.96 4.34 -2.93
CA ALA A 97 11.37 4.97 -4.17
C ALA A 97 12.86 5.32 -4.18
N VAL A 98 13.42 5.74 -3.05
CA VAL A 98 14.86 5.94 -2.92
C VAL A 98 15.59 4.61 -3.13
N ALA A 99 15.12 3.54 -2.50
CA ALA A 99 15.72 2.22 -2.66
C ALA A 99 15.65 1.70 -4.11
N CYS A 100 14.58 2.05 -4.82
CA CYS A 100 14.40 1.67 -6.24
C CYS A 100 15.10 2.63 -7.21
N GLY A 101 15.63 3.75 -6.73
CA GLY A 101 16.38 4.70 -7.56
C GLY A 101 15.53 5.74 -8.28
N THR A 102 14.22 5.87 -7.95
CA THR A 102 13.36 6.85 -8.59
C THR A 102 13.31 8.19 -7.84
N LEU A 103 13.82 8.22 -6.62
CA LEU A 103 14.04 9.43 -5.84
C LEU A 103 15.45 9.39 -5.25
N THR A 104 15.99 10.57 -4.94
CA THR A 104 17.21 10.68 -4.14
C THR A 104 16.90 11.41 -2.85
N LYS A 105 17.64 11.07 -1.78
CA LYS A 105 17.46 11.71 -0.49
C LYS A 105 18.37 12.94 -0.39
N THR A 106 17.81 14.06 0.06
CA THR A 106 18.60 15.29 0.25
C THR A 106 19.33 15.28 1.59
N ALA A 107 20.29 16.18 1.74
CA ALA A 107 21.08 16.27 2.98
C ALA A 107 20.24 16.58 4.22
N ASP A 108 19.12 17.30 4.04
CA ASP A 108 18.19 17.65 5.12
C ASP A 108 17.04 16.65 5.31
N GLY A 109 17.15 15.47 4.69
CA GLY A 109 16.20 14.39 4.90
C GLY A 109 14.94 14.45 4.06
N MET A 110 14.89 15.34 3.07
CA MET A 110 13.81 15.39 2.10
C MET A 110 14.11 14.48 0.90
N TYR A 111 13.25 14.51 -0.12
CA TYR A 111 13.36 13.64 -1.28
C TYR A 111 13.31 14.48 -2.54
N LYS A 112 14.10 14.10 -3.54
CA LYS A 112 14.22 14.86 -4.77
C LYS A 112 13.87 13.99 -5.96
N THR A 113 12.97 14.48 -6.82
CA THR A 113 12.59 13.78 -8.04
C THR A 113 13.65 13.98 -9.14
N VAL A 114 13.55 13.18 -10.22
CA VAL A 114 14.44 13.31 -11.38
C VAL A 114 14.35 14.68 -12.03
N LYS A 115 13.23 15.39 -11.86
CA LYS A 115 13.03 16.74 -12.39
C LYS A 115 13.50 17.82 -11.43
N GLY A 116 14.04 17.44 -10.27
CA GLY A 116 14.62 18.38 -9.31
C GLY A 116 13.65 18.91 -8.27
N ASN A 117 12.40 18.40 -8.21
CA ASN A 117 11.44 18.83 -7.21
C ASN A 117 11.76 18.19 -5.86
N VAL A 118 11.81 19.01 -4.81
CA VAL A 118 12.13 18.57 -3.46
C VAL A 118 10.83 18.45 -2.66
N ILE A 119 10.58 17.29 -2.09
CA ILE A 119 9.30 16.93 -1.49
C ILE A 119 9.50 16.14 -0.19
N ASP A 120 8.45 16.07 0.62
CA ASP A 120 8.32 15.07 1.68
C ASP A 120 6.83 14.64 1.77
N ALA A 121 6.48 13.87 2.79
CA ALA A 121 5.11 13.35 2.93
C ALA A 121 4.06 14.48 3.09
N THR A 122 4.45 15.65 3.56
CA THR A 122 3.52 16.76 3.83
C THR A 122 3.71 17.96 2.88
N HIS A 123 4.73 17.95 2.06
CA HIS A 123 5.06 19.05 1.15
C HIS A 123 5.28 18.55 -0.27
N GLY A 124 4.40 18.95 -1.18
CA GLY A 124 4.57 18.68 -2.61
C GLY A 124 4.36 17.24 -3.04
N PHE A 125 3.89 16.38 -2.15
CA PHE A 125 3.73 14.94 -2.46
C PHE A 125 2.82 14.71 -3.67
N ASN A 126 1.61 15.27 -3.64
CA ASN A 126 0.65 15.03 -4.72
C ASN A 126 1.14 15.54 -6.07
N ASP A 127 1.65 16.77 -6.12
CA ASP A 127 2.16 17.35 -7.35
C ASP A 127 3.36 16.59 -7.90
N SER A 128 4.17 15.98 -7.02
CA SER A 128 5.35 15.23 -7.43
C SER A 128 5.04 13.97 -8.21
N LEU A 129 3.81 13.46 -8.13
CA LEU A 129 3.42 12.23 -8.83
C LEU A 129 3.50 12.40 -10.35
N GLN A 130 3.39 13.63 -10.86
CA GLN A 130 3.62 13.89 -12.30
C GLN A 130 5.06 13.59 -12.73
N ASP A 131 6.00 13.53 -11.80
CA ASP A 131 7.40 13.16 -12.07
C ASP A 131 7.62 11.64 -12.09
N GLN A 132 6.54 10.85 -11.99
CA GLN A 132 6.50 9.41 -12.22
C GLN A 132 7.45 8.59 -11.33
N TRP A 133 7.65 9.03 -10.09
CA TRP A 133 8.55 8.34 -9.17
C TRP A 133 7.93 7.14 -8.45
N MET A 134 6.60 7.12 -8.29
CA MET A 134 5.91 6.02 -7.61
C MET A 134 5.61 4.91 -8.63
N THR A 135 6.66 4.14 -8.92
CA THR A 135 6.59 3.04 -9.88
C THR A 135 6.02 1.78 -9.25
N THR A 136 5.77 0.77 -10.08
CA THR A 136 5.34 -0.56 -9.62
C THR A 136 6.29 -1.09 -8.54
N ASP A 137 7.60 -1.02 -8.76
CA ASP A 137 8.57 -1.55 -7.80
C ASP A 137 8.53 -0.80 -6.47
N ALA A 138 8.40 0.51 -6.49
CA ALA A 138 8.32 1.32 -5.28
C ALA A 138 7.04 0.99 -4.48
N LEU A 139 5.90 0.89 -5.16
CA LEU A 139 4.64 0.57 -4.51
C LEU A 139 4.63 -0.85 -3.96
N VAL A 140 4.99 -1.84 -4.78
CA VAL A 140 5.00 -3.25 -4.36
C VAL A 140 6.00 -3.46 -3.23
N GLY A 141 7.18 -2.83 -3.33
CA GLY A 141 8.19 -2.90 -2.26
C GLY A 141 7.67 -2.38 -0.92
N THR A 142 6.93 -1.27 -0.94
CA THR A 142 6.30 -0.73 0.27
C THR A 142 5.23 -1.68 0.82
N LEU A 143 4.34 -2.16 -0.03
CA LEU A 143 3.27 -3.07 0.41
C LEU A 143 3.83 -4.37 0.97
N ARG A 144 4.91 -4.89 0.40
CA ARG A 144 5.58 -6.08 0.94
C ARG A 144 6.09 -5.85 2.36
N GLN A 145 6.62 -4.67 2.66
CA GLN A 145 7.07 -4.34 4.02
C GLN A 145 5.90 -4.37 5.01
N TYR A 146 4.75 -3.87 4.62
CA TYR A 146 3.56 -3.92 5.47
C TYR A 146 3.02 -5.34 5.64
N ALA A 147 3.25 -6.23 4.67
CA ALA A 147 2.84 -7.63 4.75
C ALA A 147 3.82 -8.50 5.54
N ASP A 148 5.08 -8.08 5.65
CA ASP A 148 6.15 -8.86 6.26
C ASP A 148 6.13 -8.71 7.78
N GLU A 149 5.71 -9.77 8.47
CA GLU A 149 5.61 -9.80 9.93
C GLU A 149 6.95 -9.70 10.64
N THR A 150 8.07 -9.79 9.90
CA THR A 150 9.41 -9.63 10.48
C THR A 150 9.85 -8.17 10.56
N THR A 151 9.19 -7.26 9.82
CA THR A 151 9.47 -5.82 9.90
C THR A 151 8.66 -5.19 11.03
N GLU A 152 9.17 -4.07 11.57
CA GLU A 152 8.44 -3.33 12.61
C GLU A 152 7.08 -2.83 12.09
N ILE A 153 7.07 -2.30 10.87
CA ILE A 153 5.85 -1.82 10.22
C ILE A 153 4.86 -2.96 10.01
N GLY A 154 5.33 -4.11 9.51
CA GLY A 154 4.50 -5.27 9.24
C GLY A 154 3.91 -5.86 10.51
N LYS A 155 4.68 -5.96 11.58
CA LYS A 155 4.20 -6.44 12.88
C LYS A 155 3.07 -5.56 13.42
N LYS A 156 3.28 -4.25 13.41
CA LYS A 156 2.29 -3.27 13.88
C LYS A 156 1.01 -3.34 13.04
N ALA A 157 1.16 -3.40 11.72
CA ALA A 157 0.03 -3.42 10.80
C ALA A 157 -0.79 -4.72 10.92
N PHE A 158 -0.10 -5.85 11.06
CA PHE A 158 -0.77 -7.14 11.23
C PHE A 158 -1.53 -7.19 12.55
N ALA A 159 -0.94 -6.69 13.63
CA ALA A 159 -1.61 -6.59 14.94
C ALA A 159 -2.88 -5.72 14.84
N ALA A 160 -2.80 -4.60 14.13
CA ALA A 160 -3.97 -3.73 13.91
C ALA A 160 -5.06 -4.46 13.12
N ALA A 161 -4.71 -5.25 12.11
CA ALA A 161 -5.68 -6.02 11.33
C ALA A 161 -6.38 -7.08 12.19
N GLN A 162 -5.65 -7.73 13.08
CA GLN A 162 -6.22 -8.70 14.02
C GLN A 162 -7.16 -8.03 15.03
N ASP A 163 -6.77 -6.88 15.56
CA ASP A 163 -7.58 -6.12 16.51
C ASP A 163 -8.92 -5.69 15.90
N VAL A 164 -8.90 -5.23 14.66
CA VAL A 164 -10.12 -4.85 13.94
C VAL A 164 -11.04 -6.06 13.77
N LYS A 165 -10.52 -7.23 13.44
CA LYS A 165 -11.31 -8.45 13.31
C LYS A 165 -11.93 -8.85 14.65
N THR A 166 -11.15 -8.84 15.71
CA THR A 166 -11.62 -9.19 17.05
C THR A 166 -12.76 -8.28 17.49
N PHE A 167 -12.60 -6.98 17.32
CA PHE A 167 -13.64 -6.00 17.62
C PHE A 167 -14.90 -6.27 16.81
N SER A 168 -14.77 -6.51 15.51
CA SER A 168 -15.88 -6.79 14.61
C SER A 168 -16.65 -8.04 15.03
N GLN A 169 -15.95 -9.10 15.44
CA GLN A 169 -16.55 -10.33 15.92
C GLN A 169 -17.34 -10.13 17.23
N LEU A 170 -16.82 -9.31 18.13
CA LEU A 170 -17.50 -8.98 19.38
C LEU A 170 -18.80 -8.19 19.14
N MET A 171 -18.79 -7.31 18.15
CA MET A 171 -19.97 -6.50 17.80
C MET A 171 -21.05 -7.34 17.11
N ASP A 172 -20.71 -8.43 16.46
CA ASP A 172 -21.64 -9.32 15.76
C ASP A 172 -22.35 -10.29 16.72
N THR A 173 -21.89 -10.40 17.95
CA THR A 173 -22.54 -11.24 18.98
C THR A 173 -23.43 -10.39 19.86
#